data_bfa801c48dd04a9b3ef2dfba366be84e
#
_entry.id   bfa801c48dd04a9b3ef2dfba366be84e
#
_cell.length_a   1.000
_cell.length_b   1.000
_cell.length_c   1.000
_cell.angle_alpha   90.00
_cell.angle_beta   90.00
_cell.angle_gamma   90.00
#
_symmetry.space_group_name_H-M   'P 1'
#
loop_
_entity.id
_entity.type
_entity.pdbx_description
1 polymer ?
#
loop_
_entity_poly.entity_id
_entity_poly.type
_entity_poly.pdbx_seq_one_letter_code
_entity_poly.pdbx_strand_id
1 'polypeptide(L)'
;MAKTLVTYFSRTGNTKLVAEAIYEALPGDKTIRPIAEASDLAPYSLLVVGFPVQAHSVPYPAEIFLKTIPEGKNVALFSTHGSVTGSRLSREALEYASILIAKAKLIGTFSCRGKVSMKALEILMQSPEHEAWADMAATAATHPDASDLEDARSFARWIATLSAQGHYRGL
;
A
#
# COMPACT_ATOMS: atom_id res chain seq x y z
N MET A 1 -9.14 21.54 10.27
CA MET A 1 -8.64 20.27 10.82
C MET A 1 -8.02 19.47 9.67
N ALA A 2 -6.96 18.77 9.99
CA ALA A 2 -6.27 17.90 9.02
C ALA A 2 -7.20 16.76 8.59
N LYS A 3 -7.48 16.66 7.30
CA LYS A 3 -8.31 15.59 6.73
C LYS A 3 -7.42 14.54 6.05
N THR A 4 -7.70 13.27 6.29
CA THR A 4 -6.94 12.16 5.71
C THR A 4 -7.76 11.43 4.66
N LEU A 5 -7.15 11.10 3.53
CA LEU A 5 -7.70 10.19 2.55
C LEU A 5 -6.92 8.87 2.60
N VAL A 6 -7.63 7.78 2.80
CA VAL A 6 -7.14 6.42 2.52
C VAL A 6 -7.70 6.02 1.16
N THR A 7 -6.81 5.73 0.22
CA THR A 7 -7.23 5.30 -1.12
C THR A 7 -6.39 4.09 -1.57
N TYR A 8 -6.99 3.26 -2.39
CA TYR A 8 -6.38 1.99 -2.75
C TYR A 8 -6.84 1.49 -4.11
N PHE A 9 -5.99 0.70 -4.73
CA PHE A 9 -6.34 -0.21 -5.82
C PHE A 9 -6.31 -1.64 -5.28
N SER A 10 -7.35 -2.42 -5.52
CA SER A 10 -7.44 -3.81 -5.06
C SER A 10 -8.16 -4.67 -6.09
N ARG A 11 -7.63 -5.86 -6.38
CA ARG A 11 -8.25 -6.83 -7.28
C ARG A 11 -8.96 -7.95 -6.55
N THR A 12 -8.28 -8.52 -5.55
CA THR A 12 -8.76 -9.73 -4.84
C THR A 12 -9.22 -9.45 -3.43
N GLY A 13 -9.10 -8.20 -2.97
CA GLY A 13 -9.56 -7.75 -1.65
C GLY A 13 -8.47 -7.63 -0.60
N ASN A 14 -7.25 -8.12 -0.81
CA ASN A 14 -6.18 -8.03 0.20
C ASN A 14 -5.83 -6.58 0.54
N THR A 15 -5.56 -5.77 -0.48
CA THR A 15 -5.21 -4.36 -0.29
C THR A 15 -6.38 -3.58 0.34
N LYS A 16 -7.61 -3.90 -0.01
CA LYS A 16 -8.80 -3.32 0.60
C LYS A 16 -8.89 -3.62 2.09
N LEU A 17 -8.65 -4.86 2.52
CA LEU A 17 -8.63 -5.24 3.93
C LEU A 17 -7.62 -4.42 4.74
N VAL A 18 -6.41 -4.25 4.19
CA VAL A 18 -5.36 -3.43 4.82
C VAL A 18 -5.77 -1.96 4.86
N ALA A 19 -6.35 -1.43 3.78
CA ALA A 19 -6.86 -0.07 3.72
C ALA A 19 -7.93 0.20 4.79
N GLU A 20 -8.85 -0.73 4.98
CA GLU A 20 -9.90 -0.65 6.00
C GLU A 20 -9.31 -0.65 7.42
N ALA A 21 -8.33 -1.52 7.71
CA ALA A 21 -7.64 -1.55 9.00
C ALA A 21 -6.91 -0.24 9.30
N ILE A 22 -6.22 0.32 8.31
CA ILE A 22 -5.57 1.64 8.41
C ILE A 22 -6.61 2.72 8.68
N TYR A 23 -7.68 2.73 7.88
CA TYR A 23 -8.77 3.71 8.04
C TYR A 23 -9.39 3.68 9.44
N GLU A 24 -9.69 2.51 9.95
CA GLU A 24 -10.26 2.35 11.30
C GLU A 24 -9.39 2.99 12.39
N ALA A 25 -8.07 2.80 12.29
CA ALA A 25 -7.12 3.24 13.31
C ALA A 25 -6.68 4.72 13.18
N LEU A 26 -6.90 5.35 12.04
CA LEU A 26 -6.58 6.76 11.83
C LEU A 26 -7.51 7.65 12.67
N PRO A 27 -6.99 8.67 13.37
CA PRO A 27 -7.82 9.62 14.10
C PRO A 27 -8.37 10.72 13.19
N GLY A 28 -9.36 11.46 13.68
CA GLY A 28 -9.85 12.70 13.08
C GLY A 28 -10.75 12.52 11.86
N ASP A 29 -10.86 13.57 11.06
CA ASP A 29 -11.64 13.56 9.82
C ASP A 29 -10.93 12.75 8.75
N LYS A 30 -11.59 11.73 8.26
CA LYS A 30 -11.00 10.76 7.33
C LYS A 30 -12.03 10.23 6.34
N THR A 31 -11.53 9.89 5.16
CA THR A 31 -12.33 9.28 4.08
C THR A 31 -11.58 8.06 3.55
N ILE A 32 -12.31 7.02 3.19
CA ILE A 32 -11.76 5.86 2.47
C ILE A 32 -12.52 5.66 1.17
N ARG A 33 -11.80 5.46 0.07
CA ARG A 33 -12.39 5.14 -1.24
C ARG A 33 -11.37 4.51 -2.19
N PRO A 34 -11.82 3.74 -3.19
CA PRO A 34 -10.95 3.27 -4.25
C PRO A 34 -10.30 4.43 -5.01
N ILE A 35 -9.14 4.19 -5.62
CA ILE A 35 -8.42 5.16 -6.45
C ILE A 35 -9.31 5.76 -7.54
N ALA A 36 -10.15 4.94 -8.18
CA ALA A 36 -11.05 5.40 -9.23
C ALA A 36 -12.05 6.49 -8.80
N GLU A 37 -12.31 6.61 -7.50
CA GLU A 37 -13.24 7.58 -6.90
C GLU A 37 -12.52 8.73 -6.18
N ALA A 38 -11.18 8.79 -6.25
CA ALA A 38 -10.35 9.76 -5.55
C ALA A 38 -9.82 10.84 -6.51
N SER A 39 -10.66 11.68 -7.04
CA SER A 39 -10.30 12.68 -8.06
C SER A 39 -9.84 14.03 -7.48
N ASP A 40 -10.43 14.49 -6.38
CA ASP A 40 -10.06 15.74 -5.72
C ASP A 40 -9.20 15.48 -4.47
N LEU A 41 -7.91 15.80 -4.55
CA LEU A 41 -6.95 15.62 -3.47
C LEU A 41 -6.71 16.89 -2.65
N ALA A 42 -7.23 18.04 -3.08
CA ALA A 42 -6.98 19.31 -2.43
C ALA A 42 -7.39 19.37 -0.95
N PRO A 43 -8.54 18.82 -0.53
CA PRO A 43 -9.00 18.91 0.85
C PRO A 43 -8.17 18.12 1.86
N TYR A 44 -7.32 17.20 1.39
CA TYR A 44 -6.60 16.25 2.26
C TYR A 44 -5.19 16.74 2.56
N SER A 45 -4.82 16.72 3.83
CA SER A 45 -3.46 17.02 4.30
C SER A 45 -2.55 15.79 4.33
N LEU A 46 -3.14 14.60 4.45
CA LEU A 46 -2.47 13.32 4.39
C LEU A 46 -3.18 12.40 3.40
N LEU A 47 -2.40 11.82 2.51
CA LEU A 47 -2.84 10.77 1.58
C LEU A 47 -2.19 9.45 1.98
N VAL A 48 -2.99 8.43 2.20
CA VAL A 48 -2.52 7.05 2.44
C VAL A 48 -2.92 6.21 1.23
N VAL A 49 -1.95 5.78 0.45
CA VAL A 49 -2.18 5.15 -0.86
C VAL A 49 -1.68 3.72 -0.86
N GLY A 50 -2.55 2.80 -1.22
CA GLY A 50 -2.25 1.37 -1.24
C GLY A 50 -2.48 0.70 -2.58
N PHE A 51 -1.69 -0.35 -2.85
CA PHE A 51 -1.77 -1.15 -4.05
C PHE A 51 -1.22 -2.56 -3.84
N PRO A 52 -1.68 -3.56 -4.60
CA PRO A 52 -1.03 -4.87 -4.64
C PRO A 52 0.20 -4.82 -5.53
N VAL A 53 1.24 -5.56 -5.20
CA VAL A 53 2.37 -5.76 -6.11
C VAL A 53 1.92 -6.66 -7.26
N GLN A 54 2.09 -6.17 -8.49
CA GLN A 54 1.78 -6.91 -9.73
C GLN A 54 3.00 -6.90 -10.65
N ALA A 55 3.35 -8.07 -11.16
CA ALA A 55 4.55 -8.22 -12.00
C ALA A 55 5.79 -7.53 -11.37
N HIS A 56 5.95 -7.70 -10.07
CA HIS A 56 7.03 -7.09 -9.24
C HIS A 56 7.03 -5.56 -9.21
N SER A 57 5.95 -4.92 -9.60
CA SER A 57 5.85 -3.46 -9.70
C SER A 57 4.50 -2.92 -9.25
N VAL A 58 4.34 -1.61 -9.39
CA VAL A 58 3.09 -0.89 -9.14
C VAL A 58 2.10 -1.17 -10.27
N PRO A 59 0.84 -1.52 -9.97
CA PRO A 59 -0.18 -1.66 -11.00
C PRO A 59 -0.42 -0.35 -11.76
N TYR A 60 -0.71 -0.44 -13.04
CA TYR A 60 -0.90 0.72 -13.91
C TYR A 60 -1.92 1.75 -13.37
N PRO A 61 -3.10 1.37 -12.87
CA PRO A 61 -4.02 2.36 -12.29
C PRO A 61 -3.44 3.11 -11.09
N ALA A 62 -2.68 2.44 -10.24
CA ALA A 62 -2.01 3.07 -9.10
C ALA A 62 -0.86 3.97 -9.55
N GLU A 63 -0.10 3.57 -10.58
CA GLU A 63 0.96 4.40 -11.16
C GLU A 63 0.41 5.73 -11.69
N ILE A 64 -0.67 5.69 -12.46
CA ILE A 64 -1.33 6.89 -12.97
C ILE A 64 -1.79 7.80 -11.82
N PHE A 65 -2.42 7.22 -10.80
CA PHE A 65 -2.88 7.98 -9.63
C PHE A 65 -1.72 8.65 -8.88
N LEU A 66 -0.65 7.92 -8.60
CA LEU A 66 0.51 8.44 -7.87
C LEU A 66 1.12 9.67 -8.57
N LYS A 67 1.14 9.68 -9.90
CA LYS A 67 1.61 10.81 -10.70
C LYS A 67 0.74 12.06 -10.58
N THR A 68 -0.50 11.94 -10.10
CA THR A 68 -1.41 13.08 -9.90
C THR A 68 -1.25 13.76 -8.55
N ILE A 69 -0.49 13.18 -7.63
CA ILE A 69 -0.33 13.70 -6.28
C ILE A 69 0.40 15.03 -6.31
N PRO A 70 -0.19 16.10 -5.74
CA PRO A 70 0.42 17.42 -5.75
C PRO A 70 1.73 17.49 -4.95
N GLU A 71 2.60 18.40 -5.36
CA GLU A 71 3.83 18.72 -4.65
C GLU A 71 3.56 19.11 -3.19
N GLY A 72 4.42 18.66 -2.30
CA GLY A 72 4.38 19.00 -0.87
C GLY A 72 3.32 18.28 -0.04
N LYS A 73 2.45 17.46 -0.63
CA LYS A 73 1.49 16.64 0.12
C LYS A 73 2.20 15.61 0.99
N ASN A 74 1.73 15.42 2.22
CA ASN A 74 2.15 14.29 3.03
C ASN A 74 1.54 12.99 2.46
N VAL A 75 2.37 12.01 2.19
CA VAL A 75 1.95 10.73 1.62
C VAL A 75 2.53 9.58 2.43
N ALA A 76 1.71 8.61 2.74
CA ALA A 76 2.14 7.30 3.21
C ALA A 76 1.74 6.25 2.18
N LEU A 77 2.60 5.27 1.95
CA LEU A 77 2.35 4.20 0.97
C LEU A 77 2.22 2.86 1.68
N PHE A 78 1.34 2.01 1.20
CA PHE A 78 1.30 0.63 1.63
C PHE A 78 1.08 -0.33 0.45
N SER A 79 1.56 -1.54 0.59
CA SER A 79 1.39 -2.57 -0.44
C SER A 79 1.08 -3.93 0.16
N THR A 80 0.42 -4.77 -0.64
CA THR A 80 0.25 -6.20 -0.37
C THR A 80 0.98 -7.00 -1.44
N HIS A 81 1.55 -8.13 -1.05
CA HIS A 81 2.37 -8.95 -1.95
C HIS A 81 2.34 -10.43 -1.55
N GLY A 82 2.61 -11.32 -2.49
CA GLY A 82 2.69 -12.76 -2.23
C GLY A 82 4.06 -13.23 -1.74
N SER A 83 5.10 -12.42 -1.86
CA SER A 83 6.46 -12.75 -1.44
C SER A 83 6.66 -12.61 0.07
N VAL A 84 7.81 -13.02 0.57
CA VAL A 84 8.18 -12.78 1.98
C VAL A 84 8.43 -11.29 2.21
N THR A 85 7.84 -10.75 3.28
CA THR A 85 8.01 -9.34 3.64
C THR A 85 9.48 -9.02 3.92
N GLY A 86 9.95 -7.90 3.37
CA GLY A 86 11.34 -7.47 3.46
C GLY A 86 12.25 -8.06 2.37
N SER A 87 11.74 -9.01 1.56
CA SER A 87 12.46 -9.49 0.38
C SER A 87 12.57 -8.39 -0.69
N ARG A 88 13.48 -8.57 -1.64
CA ARG A 88 13.62 -7.65 -2.77
C ARG A 88 12.29 -7.44 -3.51
N LEU A 89 11.56 -8.53 -3.77
CA LEU A 89 10.28 -8.48 -4.49
C LEU A 89 9.21 -7.66 -3.75
N SER A 90 9.22 -7.68 -2.41
CA SER A 90 8.27 -6.89 -1.61
C SER A 90 8.64 -5.40 -1.55
N ARG A 91 9.90 -5.04 -1.74
CA ARG A 91 10.41 -3.67 -1.63
C ARG A 91 10.40 -2.90 -2.93
N GLU A 92 10.73 -3.54 -4.05
CA GLU A 92 10.91 -2.86 -5.36
C GLU A 92 9.70 -2.03 -5.79
N ALA A 93 8.49 -2.53 -5.57
CA ALA A 93 7.28 -1.80 -5.93
C ALA A 93 7.08 -0.53 -5.09
N LEU A 94 7.36 -0.58 -3.78
CA LEU A 94 7.30 0.59 -2.91
C LEU A 94 8.40 1.60 -3.23
N GLU A 95 9.59 1.14 -3.55
CA GLU A 95 10.70 2.00 -4.00
C GLU A 95 10.34 2.72 -5.30
N TYR A 96 9.77 2.01 -6.26
CA TYR A 96 9.28 2.63 -7.50
C TYR A 96 8.16 3.63 -7.25
N ALA A 97 7.18 3.29 -6.42
CA ALA A 97 6.10 4.20 -6.03
C ALA A 97 6.65 5.48 -5.37
N SER A 98 7.69 5.38 -4.54
CA SER A 98 8.32 6.53 -3.91
C SER A 98 8.98 7.48 -4.91
N ILE A 99 9.51 6.94 -6.01
CA ILE A 99 10.05 7.74 -7.11
C ILE A 99 8.93 8.50 -7.84
N LEU A 100 7.79 7.86 -8.06
CA LEU A 100 6.63 8.48 -8.73
C LEU A 100 6.07 9.69 -7.96
N ILE A 101 6.23 9.71 -6.65
CA ILE A 101 5.79 10.80 -5.77
C ILE A 101 6.93 11.69 -5.25
N ALA A 102 8.05 11.76 -5.96
CA ALA A 102 9.26 12.46 -5.49
C ALA A 102 9.04 13.94 -5.13
N LYS A 103 8.01 14.59 -5.66
CA LYS A 103 7.62 15.96 -5.31
C LYS A 103 6.76 16.06 -4.04
N ALA A 104 6.20 14.98 -3.57
CA ALA A 104 5.46 14.90 -2.32
C ALA A 104 6.40 14.59 -1.14
N LYS A 105 5.85 14.62 0.05
CA LYS A 105 6.58 14.25 1.28
C LYS A 105 6.18 12.84 1.69
N LEU A 106 7.01 11.87 1.39
CA LEU A 106 6.81 10.50 1.86
C LEU A 106 7.11 10.44 3.35
N ILE A 107 6.10 10.12 4.17
CA ILE A 107 6.22 10.06 5.63
C ILE A 107 6.30 8.64 6.19
N GLY A 108 6.00 7.63 5.40
CA GLY A 108 6.16 6.24 5.83
C GLY A 108 5.69 5.26 4.78
N THR A 109 6.15 4.02 4.91
CA THR A 109 5.75 2.89 4.08
C THR A 109 5.40 1.68 4.94
N PHE A 110 4.47 0.87 4.47
CA PHE A 110 4.07 -0.39 5.09
C PHE A 110 3.84 -1.44 4.02
N SER A 111 4.16 -2.68 4.30
CA SER A 111 3.76 -3.79 3.44
C SER A 111 3.47 -5.04 4.25
N CYS A 112 2.55 -5.85 3.77
CA CYS A 112 2.29 -7.17 4.30
C CYS A 112 1.95 -8.15 3.19
N ARG A 113 1.97 -9.42 3.55
CA ARG A 113 1.60 -10.50 2.64
C ARG A 113 0.10 -10.50 2.37
N GLY A 114 -0.27 -10.93 1.18
CA GLY A 114 -1.65 -11.17 0.79
C GLY A 114 -1.76 -12.46 0.00
N LYS A 115 -2.89 -13.15 0.15
CA LYS A 115 -3.16 -14.40 -0.56
C LYS A 115 -3.10 -14.17 -2.08
N VAL A 116 -2.27 -14.94 -2.76
CA VAL A 116 -2.25 -15.00 -4.22
C VAL A 116 -3.39 -15.90 -4.70
N SER A 117 -4.12 -15.48 -5.75
CA SER A 117 -5.24 -16.27 -6.28
C SER A 117 -4.74 -17.61 -6.80
N MET A 118 -5.58 -18.65 -6.65
CA MET A 118 -5.28 -20.00 -7.18
C MET A 118 -5.00 -19.97 -8.68
N LYS A 119 -5.76 -19.17 -9.43
CA LYS A 119 -5.56 -19.01 -10.87
C LYS A 119 -4.18 -18.43 -11.21
N ALA A 120 -3.72 -17.43 -10.46
CA ALA A 120 -2.41 -16.86 -10.65
C ALA A 120 -1.30 -17.87 -10.30
N LEU A 121 -1.46 -18.64 -9.22
CA LEU A 121 -0.52 -19.69 -8.83
C LEU A 121 -0.45 -20.79 -9.91
N GLU A 122 -1.57 -21.23 -10.43
CA GLU A 122 -1.62 -22.26 -11.50
C GLU A 122 -0.89 -21.81 -12.75
N ILE A 123 -1.06 -20.54 -13.17
CA ILE A 123 -0.36 -19.97 -14.32
C ILE A 123 1.15 -19.94 -14.08
N LEU A 124 1.59 -19.54 -12.87
CA LEU A 124 3.00 -19.45 -12.50
C LEU A 124 3.66 -20.82 -12.38
N MET A 125 2.95 -21.82 -11.87
CA MET A 125 3.46 -23.20 -11.76
C MET A 125 3.68 -23.90 -13.11
N GLN A 126 3.14 -23.37 -14.20
CA GLN A 126 3.38 -23.89 -15.55
C GLN A 126 4.77 -23.54 -16.09
N SER A 127 5.49 -22.62 -15.46
CA SER A 127 6.83 -22.21 -15.84
C SER A 127 7.84 -22.59 -14.78
N PRO A 128 8.88 -23.40 -15.08
CA PRO A 128 9.91 -23.75 -14.10
C PRO A 128 10.64 -22.54 -13.49
N GLU A 129 10.70 -21.43 -14.22
CA GLU A 129 11.32 -20.18 -13.78
C GLU A 129 10.58 -19.54 -12.60
N HIS A 130 9.28 -19.83 -12.47
CA HIS A 130 8.41 -19.28 -11.42
C HIS A 130 8.09 -20.24 -10.30
N GLU A 131 8.56 -21.50 -10.37
CA GLU A 131 8.22 -22.53 -9.39
C GLU A 131 8.60 -22.14 -7.96
N ALA A 132 9.83 -21.66 -7.75
CA ALA A 132 10.29 -21.21 -6.43
C ALA A 132 9.48 -20.03 -5.89
N TRP A 133 9.06 -19.12 -6.77
CA TRP A 133 8.19 -18.01 -6.40
C TRP A 133 6.78 -18.50 -6.06
N ALA A 134 6.24 -19.43 -6.82
CA ALA A 134 4.92 -20.01 -6.57
C ALA A 134 4.86 -20.74 -5.22
N ASP A 135 5.91 -21.49 -4.87
CA ASP A 135 6.05 -22.14 -3.56
C ASP A 135 6.04 -21.11 -2.43
N MET A 136 6.80 -20.04 -2.58
CA MET A 136 6.82 -18.96 -1.61
C MET A 136 5.46 -18.27 -1.50
N ALA A 137 4.81 -17.97 -2.63
CA ALA A 137 3.50 -17.32 -2.68
C ALA A 137 2.40 -18.19 -2.06
N ALA A 138 2.49 -19.52 -2.18
CA ALA A 138 1.54 -20.43 -1.54
C ALA A 138 1.54 -20.30 -0.02
N THR A 139 2.66 -19.94 0.60
CA THR A 139 2.75 -19.72 2.05
C THR A 139 2.03 -18.45 2.51
N ALA A 140 1.60 -17.58 1.59
CA ALA A 140 0.81 -16.40 1.88
C ALA A 140 -0.71 -16.66 1.94
N ALA A 141 -1.16 -17.91 1.83
CA ALA A 141 -2.58 -18.27 1.71
C ALA A 141 -3.45 -17.80 2.89
N THR A 142 -2.87 -17.60 4.06
CA THR A 142 -3.56 -17.12 5.27
C THR A 142 -3.43 -15.62 5.51
N HIS A 143 -2.78 -14.90 4.60
CA HIS A 143 -2.51 -13.46 4.71
C HIS A 143 -3.43 -12.61 3.82
N PRO A 144 -3.76 -11.35 4.22
CA PRO A 144 -3.39 -10.74 5.50
C PRO A 144 -4.08 -11.46 6.66
N ASP A 145 -3.35 -11.72 7.73
CA ASP A 145 -3.91 -12.28 8.96
C ASP A 145 -4.16 -11.19 10.03
N ALA A 146 -4.63 -11.59 11.21
CA ALA A 146 -4.92 -10.65 12.29
C ALA A 146 -3.68 -9.84 12.73
N SER A 147 -2.49 -10.43 12.67
CA SER A 147 -1.24 -9.75 13.00
C SER A 147 -0.88 -8.69 11.95
N ASP A 148 -1.02 -9.02 10.67
CA ASP A 148 -0.80 -8.07 9.57
C ASP A 148 -1.71 -6.84 9.71
N LEU A 149 -2.98 -7.07 10.05
CA LEU A 149 -3.95 -6.00 10.21
C LEU A 149 -3.68 -5.15 11.46
N GLU A 150 -3.18 -5.74 12.55
CA GLU A 150 -2.77 -4.97 13.72
C GLU A 150 -1.51 -4.15 13.45
N ASP A 151 -0.56 -4.67 12.70
CA ASP A 151 0.61 -3.92 12.25
C ASP A 151 0.18 -2.74 11.34
N ALA A 152 -0.80 -2.95 10.48
CA ALA A 152 -1.38 -1.88 9.66
C ALA A 152 -2.04 -0.78 10.51
N ARG A 153 -2.74 -1.14 11.59
CA ARG A 153 -3.30 -0.17 12.53
C ARG A 153 -2.22 0.60 13.28
N SER A 154 -1.16 -0.07 13.69
CA SER A 154 0.00 0.57 14.34
C SER A 154 0.69 1.55 13.39
N PHE A 155 0.87 1.15 12.14
CA PHE A 155 1.35 2.03 11.08
C PHE A 155 0.48 3.28 10.91
N ALA A 156 -0.85 3.11 10.90
CA ALA A 156 -1.79 4.22 10.78
C ALA A 156 -1.63 5.25 11.92
N ARG A 157 -1.53 4.79 13.16
CA ARG A 157 -1.31 5.64 14.32
C ARG A 157 0.02 6.41 14.24
N TRP A 158 1.05 5.73 13.77
CA TRP A 158 2.38 6.32 13.61
C TRP A 158 2.40 7.44 12.56
N ILE A 159 1.89 7.20 11.35
CA ILE A 159 1.84 8.21 10.29
C ILE A 159 0.94 9.40 10.64
N ALA A 160 -0.13 9.17 11.38
CA ALA A 160 -0.97 10.25 11.89
C ALA A 160 -0.20 11.18 12.83
N THR A 161 0.60 10.61 13.74
CA THR A 161 1.48 11.38 14.65
C THR A 161 2.50 12.19 13.85
N LEU A 162 3.18 11.58 12.89
CA LEU A 162 4.17 12.27 12.05
C LEU A 162 3.53 13.41 11.24
N SER A 163 2.37 13.17 10.66
CA SER A 163 1.65 14.17 9.88
C SER A 163 1.22 15.37 10.74
N ALA A 164 0.80 15.15 11.98
CA ALA A 164 0.37 16.20 12.90
C ALA A 164 1.53 17.06 13.39
N GLN A 165 2.72 16.51 13.53
CA GLN A 165 3.89 17.23 14.04
C GLN A 165 4.47 18.24 13.04
N GLY A 166 4.08 18.21 11.76
CA GLY A 166 4.54 19.14 10.73
C GLY A 166 6.06 19.17 10.48
N HIS A 167 6.81 18.33 11.18
CA HIS A 167 8.26 18.35 11.25
C HIS A 167 8.89 16.99 11.00
N TYR A 168 8.53 16.34 9.90
CA TYR A 168 9.37 15.25 9.43
C TYR A 168 10.61 15.86 8.79
N ARG A 169 11.65 16.08 9.59
CA ARG A 169 13.01 16.21 9.05
C ARG A 169 13.45 14.78 8.76
N GLY A 170 13.54 14.43 7.49
CA GLY A 170 14.05 13.13 7.08
C GLY A 170 15.39 12.85 7.79
N LEU A 171 15.47 11.66 8.35
CA LEU A 171 16.73 11.09 8.81
C LEU A 171 17.56 10.71 7.60
#